data_05feb73b7ce8247382fa803828bb5c27
#
_entry.id   05feb73b7ce8247382fa803828bb5c27
#
_cell.length_a   1.000
_cell.length_b   1.000
_cell.length_c   1.000
_cell.angle_alpha   90.00
_cell.angle_beta   90.00
_cell.angle_gamma   90.00
#
_symmetry.space_group_name_H-M   'P 1'
#
loop_
_entity.id
_entity.type
_entity.pdbx_description
1 polymer ?
#
loop_
_entity_poly.entity_id
_entity_poly.type
_entity_poly.pdbx_seq_one_letter_code
_entity_poly.pdbx_strand_id
1 'polypeptide(L)'
;MNRPDPSDFRTQVTKPEDFDSFWDSILKSSDSIPLNATMTLDPMRSSEDVEVYEVHYDSLDQVRIAGWYCLPRNRTEPLPARVFYPGYISEPTLPKSHASQGYATFGAAPRGKLRSNAQINPGYPGLLTENINDPQSYVYKGFYVDAIRVIDF
;
A
#
# COMPACT_ATOMS: atom_id res chain seq x y z
N MET A 1 32.18 20.05 -12.26
CA MET A 1 31.27 19.27 -13.12
C MET A 1 29.94 19.98 -13.15
N ASN A 2 29.53 20.49 -14.32
CA ASN A 2 28.19 21.05 -14.47
C ASN A 2 27.19 19.90 -14.38
N ARG A 3 26.25 19.97 -13.44
CA ARG A 3 25.11 19.05 -13.41
C ARG A 3 24.21 19.39 -14.60
N PRO A 4 23.74 18.40 -15.38
CA PRO A 4 22.75 18.66 -16.42
C PRO A 4 21.48 19.25 -15.77
N ASP A 5 20.83 20.18 -16.48
CA ASP A 5 19.60 20.77 -16.02
C ASP A 5 18.50 19.69 -16.03
N PRO A 6 17.79 19.44 -14.90
CA PRO A 6 16.70 18.48 -14.86
C PRO A 6 15.59 18.75 -15.89
N SER A 7 15.41 20.02 -16.30
CA SER A 7 14.41 20.39 -17.31
C SER A 7 14.75 19.88 -18.71
N ASP A 8 16.02 19.53 -18.97
CA ASP A 8 16.48 19.00 -20.25
C ASP A 8 16.29 17.48 -20.36
N PHE A 9 15.93 16.82 -19.23
CA PHE A 9 15.74 15.38 -19.25
C PHE A 9 14.53 14.99 -20.09
N ARG A 10 14.73 14.04 -20.99
CA ARG A 10 13.67 13.39 -21.78
C ARG A 10 13.81 11.89 -21.61
N THR A 11 12.72 11.25 -21.16
CA THR A 11 12.70 9.79 -21.08
C THR A 11 12.82 9.16 -22.46
N GLN A 12 13.55 8.05 -22.54
CA GLN A 12 13.61 7.20 -23.73
C GLN A 12 12.66 5.99 -23.62
N VAL A 13 12.00 5.85 -22.45
CA VAL A 13 11.03 4.79 -22.25
C VAL A 13 9.75 5.13 -22.99
N THR A 14 9.33 4.23 -23.87
CA THR A 14 8.07 4.35 -24.61
C THR A 14 6.96 3.71 -23.78
N LYS A 15 5.86 4.43 -23.57
CA LYS A 15 4.66 3.88 -22.97
C LYS A 15 4.06 2.84 -23.94
N PRO A 16 3.80 1.59 -23.50
CA PRO A 16 3.11 0.61 -24.35
C PRO A 16 1.74 1.11 -24.79
N GLU A 17 1.31 0.72 -25.97
CA GLU A 17 0.00 1.16 -26.54
C GLU A 17 -1.18 0.71 -25.70
N ASP A 18 -1.08 -0.46 -25.07
CA ASP A 18 -2.11 -1.07 -24.23
C ASP A 18 -2.03 -0.67 -22.74
N PHE A 19 -1.08 0.17 -22.36
CA PHE A 19 -0.83 0.52 -20.95
C PHE A 19 -2.09 1.02 -20.21
N ASP A 20 -2.83 1.94 -20.81
CA ASP A 20 -4.01 2.52 -20.16
C ASP A 20 -5.14 1.48 -20.09
N SER A 21 -5.42 0.79 -21.16
CA SER A 21 -6.46 -0.25 -21.19
C SER A 21 -6.14 -1.42 -20.24
N PHE A 22 -4.87 -1.76 -20.11
CA PHE A 22 -4.41 -2.76 -19.14
C PHE A 22 -4.74 -2.34 -17.70
N TRP A 23 -4.33 -1.13 -17.29
CA TRP A 23 -4.58 -0.65 -15.94
C TRP A 23 -6.05 -0.37 -15.67
N ASP A 24 -6.80 0.17 -16.63
CA ASP A 24 -8.24 0.38 -16.52
C ASP A 24 -8.98 -0.93 -16.24
N SER A 25 -8.60 -2.02 -16.93
CA SER A 25 -9.20 -3.33 -16.72
C SER A 25 -8.91 -3.91 -15.34
N ILE A 26 -7.68 -3.71 -14.84
CA ILE A 26 -7.25 -4.18 -13.51
C ILE A 26 -7.95 -3.39 -12.40
N LEU A 27 -7.99 -2.07 -12.51
CA LEU A 27 -8.65 -1.22 -11.52
C LEU A 27 -10.15 -1.51 -11.47
N LYS A 28 -10.80 -1.65 -12.63
CA LYS A 28 -12.20 -2.05 -12.70
C LYS A 28 -12.46 -3.41 -12.06
N SER A 29 -11.56 -4.38 -12.24
CA SER A 29 -11.65 -5.68 -11.58
C SER A 29 -11.48 -5.54 -10.07
N SER A 30 -10.54 -4.72 -9.63
CA SER A 30 -10.34 -4.40 -8.21
C SER A 30 -11.56 -3.75 -7.57
N ASP A 31 -12.18 -2.80 -8.24
CA ASP A 31 -13.37 -2.08 -7.75
C ASP A 31 -14.57 -3.02 -7.52
N SER A 32 -14.63 -4.13 -8.26
CA SER A 32 -15.67 -5.14 -8.09
C SER A 32 -15.50 -6.03 -6.84
N ILE A 33 -14.33 -5.97 -6.20
CA ILE A 33 -14.02 -6.78 -5.01
C ILE A 33 -14.46 -5.99 -3.76
N PRO A 34 -15.37 -6.52 -2.94
CA PRO A 34 -15.71 -5.89 -1.67
C PRO A 34 -14.47 -5.71 -0.80
N LEU A 35 -14.34 -4.55 -0.16
CA LEU A 35 -13.18 -4.28 0.69
C LEU A 35 -13.11 -5.21 1.91
N ASN A 36 -14.28 -5.60 2.47
CA ASN A 36 -14.40 -6.43 3.66
C ASN A 36 -13.43 -5.99 4.78
N ALA A 37 -13.32 -4.68 4.95
CA ALA A 37 -12.38 -4.10 5.89
C ALA A 37 -12.71 -4.49 7.33
N THR A 38 -11.67 -4.82 8.09
CA THR A 38 -11.76 -5.03 9.53
C THR A 38 -10.75 -4.13 10.24
N MET A 39 -11.14 -3.61 11.39
CA MET A 39 -10.31 -2.75 12.22
C MET A 39 -10.41 -3.20 13.67
N THR A 40 -9.30 -3.58 14.27
CA THR A 40 -9.22 -4.06 15.66
C THR A 40 -8.23 -3.23 16.45
N LEU A 41 -8.68 -2.65 17.56
CA LEU A 41 -7.80 -1.87 18.44
C LEU A 41 -6.68 -2.78 19.00
N ASP A 42 -5.45 -2.29 18.92
CA ASP A 42 -4.27 -2.89 19.55
C ASP A 42 -3.87 -2.06 20.78
N PRO A 43 -4.28 -2.47 21.98
CA PRO A 43 -3.98 -1.72 23.21
C PRO A 43 -2.49 -1.68 23.53
N MET A 44 -1.74 -2.73 23.16
CA MET A 44 -0.30 -2.80 23.47
C MET A 44 0.53 -1.82 22.63
N ARG A 45 0.07 -1.51 21.42
CA ARG A 45 0.74 -0.55 20.53
C ARG A 45 0.20 0.86 20.69
N SER A 46 -0.96 1.01 21.28
CA SER A 46 -1.58 2.31 21.59
C SER A 46 -0.79 3.05 22.70
N SER A 47 -1.02 4.35 22.82
CA SER A 47 -0.47 5.21 23.87
C SER A 47 -1.55 6.12 24.43
N GLU A 48 -1.20 7.01 25.36
CA GLU A 48 -2.15 7.97 25.96
C GLU A 48 -2.75 8.92 24.91
N ASP A 49 -1.99 9.24 23.88
CA ASP A 49 -2.34 10.21 22.82
C ASP A 49 -2.76 9.58 21.50
N VAL A 50 -2.41 8.29 21.23
CA VAL A 50 -2.65 7.62 19.94
C VAL A 50 -3.29 6.25 20.13
N GLU A 51 -4.38 6.01 19.40
CA GLU A 51 -4.95 4.68 19.19
C GLU A 51 -4.31 4.02 17.98
N VAL A 52 -3.92 2.77 18.12
CA VAL A 52 -3.39 1.94 17.04
C VAL A 52 -4.36 0.81 16.76
N TYR A 53 -4.69 0.66 15.48
CA TYR A 53 -5.57 -0.41 15.02
C TYR A 53 -4.84 -1.31 14.04
N GLU A 54 -5.02 -2.60 14.21
CA GLU A 54 -4.74 -3.59 13.20
C GLU A 54 -5.85 -3.59 12.17
N VAL A 55 -5.49 -3.41 10.90
CA VAL A 55 -6.45 -3.36 9.80
C VAL A 55 -6.18 -4.50 8.84
N HIS A 56 -7.26 -5.08 8.31
CA HIS A 56 -7.18 -5.99 7.17
C HIS A 56 -8.26 -5.62 6.15
N TYR A 57 -7.94 -5.80 4.85
CA TYR A 57 -8.90 -5.61 3.76
C TYR A 57 -8.59 -6.58 2.62
N ASP A 58 -9.59 -6.84 1.77
CA ASP A 58 -9.45 -7.71 0.62
C ASP A 58 -8.96 -6.93 -0.60
N SER A 59 -8.10 -7.54 -1.38
CA SER A 59 -7.51 -6.98 -2.58
C SER A 59 -7.60 -7.94 -3.76
N LEU A 60 -6.99 -7.56 -4.87
CA LEU A 60 -6.94 -8.34 -6.10
C LEU A 60 -6.49 -9.79 -5.82
N ASP A 61 -7.05 -10.76 -6.57
CA ASP A 61 -6.74 -12.19 -6.44
C ASP A 61 -7.12 -12.77 -5.06
N GLN A 62 -8.08 -12.16 -4.36
CA GLN A 62 -8.55 -12.55 -3.03
C GLN A 62 -7.45 -12.52 -1.95
N VAL A 63 -6.42 -11.70 -2.15
CA VAL A 63 -5.34 -11.57 -1.18
C VAL A 63 -5.78 -10.67 -0.03
N ARG A 64 -5.65 -11.18 1.21
CA ARG A 64 -5.93 -10.42 2.43
C ARG A 64 -4.74 -9.56 2.80
N ILE A 65 -4.93 -8.25 2.81
CA ILE A 65 -3.89 -7.25 3.06
C ILE A 65 -4.03 -6.72 4.48
N ALA A 66 -2.91 -6.57 5.16
CA ALA A 66 -2.83 -5.99 6.49
C ALA A 66 -2.30 -4.55 6.46
N GLY A 67 -2.58 -3.81 7.52
CA GLY A 67 -2.02 -2.48 7.75
C GLY A 67 -2.10 -2.07 9.20
N TRP A 68 -1.44 -0.97 9.52
CA TRP A 68 -1.59 -0.26 10.78
C TRP A 68 -2.30 1.06 10.55
N TYR A 69 -3.40 1.29 11.27
CA TYR A 69 -4.09 2.58 11.27
C TYR A 69 -3.92 3.24 12.63
N CYS A 70 -3.38 4.46 12.65
CA CYS A 70 -3.16 5.19 13.87
C CYS A 70 -3.96 6.49 13.87
N LEU A 71 -4.64 6.76 14.97
CA LEU A 71 -5.49 7.92 15.15
C LEU A 71 -5.15 8.66 16.45
N PRO A 72 -5.15 10.01 16.47
CA PRO A 72 -5.15 10.76 17.72
C PRO A 72 -6.37 10.39 18.58
N ARG A 73 -6.20 10.22 19.89
CA ARG A 73 -7.35 9.95 20.78
C ARG A 73 -8.31 11.11 20.88
N ASN A 74 -7.78 12.33 20.98
CA ASN A 74 -8.56 13.54 21.21
C ASN A 74 -8.95 14.20 19.86
N ARG A 75 -9.59 13.42 18.96
CA ARG A 75 -10.09 13.91 17.68
C ARG A 75 -11.55 14.31 17.77
N THR A 76 -11.87 15.52 17.32
CA THR A 76 -13.24 16.05 17.27
C THR A 76 -13.70 16.37 15.85
N GLU A 77 -12.76 16.45 14.92
CA GLU A 77 -12.98 16.84 13.52
C GLU A 77 -12.39 15.79 12.57
N PRO A 78 -12.82 15.77 11.30
CA PRO A 78 -12.13 14.98 10.28
C PRO A 78 -10.64 15.36 10.21
N LEU A 79 -9.78 14.37 10.13
CA LEU A 79 -8.34 14.56 10.15
C LEU A 79 -7.76 14.48 8.73
N PRO A 80 -6.70 15.25 8.44
CA PRO A 80 -5.91 15.01 7.24
C PRO A 80 -5.27 13.62 7.34
N ALA A 81 -5.31 12.86 6.25
CA ALA A 81 -4.77 11.51 6.20
C ALA A 81 -3.36 11.47 5.60
N ARG A 82 -2.53 10.54 6.08
CA ARG A 82 -1.23 10.19 5.49
C ARG A 82 -1.11 8.69 5.35
N VAL A 83 -0.75 8.23 4.16
CA VAL A 83 -0.47 6.82 3.90
C VAL A 83 1.03 6.64 3.70
N PHE A 84 1.57 5.59 4.35
CA PHE A 84 2.99 5.23 4.27
C PHE A 84 3.11 3.86 3.61
N TYR A 85 3.89 3.78 2.55
CA TYR A 85 4.18 2.56 1.84
C TYR A 85 5.63 2.12 2.09
N PRO A 86 5.89 0.83 2.29
CA PRO A 86 7.26 0.34 2.43
C PRO A 86 7.99 0.41 1.10
N GLY A 87 9.29 0.64 1.14
CA GLY A 87 10.16 0.42 -0.01
C GLY A 87 10.30 -1.07 -0.34
N TYR A 88 10.95 -1.38 -1.47
CA TYR A 88 11.11 -2.75 -1.95
C TYR A 88 11.71 -3.70 -0.88
N ILE A 89 12.81 -3.29 -0.26
CA ILE A 89 13.49 -4.11 0.76
C ILE A 89 13.08 -3.77 2.20
N SER A 90 12.32 -2.70 2.41
CA SER A 90 11.89 -2.29 3.74
C SER A 90 10.55 -2.92 4.13
N GLU A 91 10.35 -3.08 5.43
CA GLU A 91 9.09 -3.53 5.99
C GLU A 91 8.17 -2.35 6.34
N PRO A 92 6.85 -2.60 6.42
CA PRO A 92 5.90 -1.57 6.82
C PRO A 92 6.18 -1.00 8.20
N THR A 93 6.03 0.29 8.35
CA THR A 93 6.23 1.00 9.61
C THR A 93 4.91 1.22 10.36
N LEU A 94 5.01 1.40 11.68
CA LEU A 94 3.92 1.85 12.53
C LEU A 94 3.96 3.39 12.63
N PRO A 95 3.07 4.14 11.94
CA PRO A 95 3.22 5.59 11.78
C PRO A 95 2.64 6.41 12.95
N LYS A 96 2.88 5.99 14.21
CA LYS A 96 2.37 6.65 15.43
C LYS A 96 2.79 8.11 15.57
N SER A 97 4.05 8.43 15.23
CA SER A 97 4.60 9.77 15.40
C SER A 97 3.88 10.84 14.57
N HIS A 98 3.29 10.47 13.45
CA HIS A 98 2.48 11.39 12.65
C HIS A 98 1.05 11.48 13.19
N ALA A 99 0.53 10.40 13.78
CA ALA A 99 -0.78 10.43 14.44
C ALA A 99 -0.76 11.36 15.66
N SER A 100 0.30 11.35 16.47
CA SER A 100 0.44 12.29 17.60
C SER A 100 0.52 13.76 17.16
N GLN A 101 0.79 14.03 15.87
CA GLN A 101 0.79 15.36 15.27
C GLN A 101 -0.57 15.78 14.68
N GLY A 102 -1.62 14.99 14.87
CA GLY A 102 -2.97 15.32 14.43
C GLY A 102 -3.37 14.73 13.05
N TYR A 103 -2.67 13.72 12.54
CA TYR A 103 -3.03 13.05 11.30
C TYR A 103 -3.71 11.70 11.56
N ALA A 104 -4.66 11.32 10.72
CA ALA A 104 -5.00 9.92 10.53
C ALA A 104 -3.90 9.28 9.68
N THR A 105 -3.26 8.22 10.19
CA THR A 105 -2.09 7.66 9.50
C THR A 105 -2.26 6.16 9.23
N PHE A 106 -1.91 5.74 8.03
CA PHE A 106 -1.98 4.35 7.61
C PHE A 106 -0.59 3.85 7.19
N GLY A 107 -0.12 2.79 7.82
CA GLY A 107 1.08 2.05 7.42
C GLY A 107 0.66 0.80 6.65
N ALA A 108 0.77 0.84 5.33
CA ALA A 108 0.33 -0.24 4.45
C ALA A 108 1.34 -1.40 4.43
N ALA A 109 0.85 -2.62 4.43
CA ALA A 109 1.63 -3.84 4.21
C ALA A 109 1.11 -4.56 2.95
N PRO A 110 1.46 -4.12 1.73
CA PRO A 110 1.06 -4.80 0.51
C PRO A 110 1.50 -6.28 0.50
N ARG A 111 0.93 -7.08 -0.42
CA ARG A 111 1.25 -8.53 -0.55
C ARG A 111 2.76 -8.80 -0.51
N GLY A 112 3.16 -9.89 0.12
CA GLY A 112 4.57 -10.24 0.32
C GLY A 112 5.28 -9.47 1.42
N LYS A 113 4.60 -8.55 2.14
CA LYS A 113 5.14 -7.79 3.25
C LYS A 113 4.54 -8.24 4.58
N LEU A 114 5.43 -8.62 5.56
CA LEU A 114 5.04 -9.02 6.93
C LEU A 114 3.70 -9.79 6.99
N ARG A 115 2.69 -9.19 7.57
CA ARG A 115 1.39 -9.83 7.86
C ARG A 115 0.52 -10.07 6.61
N SER A 116 0.90 -9.53 5.46
CA SER A 116 0.27 -9.77 4.15
C SER A 116 1.02 -10.79 3.32
N ASN A 117 1.90 -11.61 3.93
CA ASN A 117 2.72 -12.60 3.24
C ASN A 117 2.20 -14.04 3.38
N ALA A 118 1.08 -14.25 4.05
CA ALA A 118 0.54 -15.59 4.28
C ALA A 118 0.15 -16.33 2.99
N GLN A 119 -0.40 -15.60 2.01
CA GLN A 119 -0.86 -16.17 0.74
C GLN A 119 0.19 -16.00 -0.36
N ILE A 120 0.95 -14.91 -0.35
CA ILE A 120 1.95 -14.58 -1.35
C ILE A 120 3.21 -14.14 -0.63
N ASN A 121 4.28 -14.90 -0.74
CA ASN A 121 5.57 -14.60 -0.12
C ASN A 121 6.74 -15.02 -1.03
N PRO A 122 6.96 -14.30 -2.15
CA PRO A 122 8.02 -14.66 -3.09
C PRO A 122 9.42 -14.36 -2.57
N GLY A 123 9.55 -13.59 -1.47
CA GLY A 123 10.86 -13.21 -0.94
C GLY A 123 11.65 -12.28 -1.86
N TYR A 124 12.96 -12.19 -1.63
CA TYR A 124 13.88 -11.45 -2.46
C TYR A 124 14.69 -12.37 -3.38
N PRO A 125 14.84 -12.04 -4.66
CA PRO A 125 14.27 -10.93 -5.43
C PRO A 125 12.88 -11.21 -5.99
N GLY A 126 12.23 -12.30 -5.57
CA GLY A 126 10.99 -12.83 -6.14
C GLY A 126 9.87 -11.80 -6.26
N LEU A 127 9.71 -10.89 -5.28
CA LEU A 127 8.67 -9.87 -5.33
C LEU A 127 8.71 -9.02 -6.62
N LEU A 128 9.91 -8.77 -7.19
CA LEU A 128 10.05 -8.03 -8.45
C LEU A 128 10.08 -8.92 -9.69
N THR A 129 10.28 -10.23 -9.55
CA THR A 129 10.57 -11.10 -10.69
C THR A 129 9.58 -12.23 -10.90
N GLU A 130 8.76 -12.54 -9.89
CA GLU A 130 7.79 -13.63 -10.00
C GLU A 130 6.73 -13.32 -11.05
N ASN A 131 6.66 -14.18 -12.06
CA ASN A 131 5.80 -14.05 -13.23
C ASN A 131 6.03 -12.77 -14.06
N ILE A 132 7.24 -12.21 -14.04
CA ILE A 132 7.56 -10.94 -14.74
C ILE A 132 7.32 -11.00 -16.25
N ASN A 133 7.31 -12.19 -16.83
CA ASN A 133 7.08 -12.41 -18.28
C ASN A 133 5.60 -12.38 -18.67
N ASP A 134 4.70 -12.36 -17.70
CA ASP A 134 3.25 -12.33 -17.93
C ASP A 134 2.60 -11.20 -17.15
N PRO A 135 2.15 -10.12 -17.80
CA PRO A 135 1.56 -8.97 -17.13
C PRO A 135 0.28 -9.31 -16.37
N GLN A 136 -0.42 -10.39 -16.73
CA GLN A 136 -1.67 -10.78 -16.05
C GLN A 136 -1.40 -11.46 -14.70
N SER A 137 -0.33 -12.21 -14.57
CA SER A 137 0.05 -12.92 -13.33
C SER A 137 1.23 -12.31 -12.59
N TYR A 138 1.79 -11.20 -13.08
CA TYR A 138 2.92 -10.53 -12.45
C TYR A 138 2.57 -10.06 -11.03
N VAL A 139 3.26 -10.61 -10.04
CA VAL A 139 2.96 -10.37 -8.62
C VAL A 139 3.01 -8.88 -8.26
N TYR A 140 3.95 -8.14 -8.83
CA TYR A 140 4.12 -6.72 -8.53
C TYR A 140 2.97 -5.83 -9.00
N LYS A 141 2.20 -6.26 -10.02
CA LYS A 141 0.92 -5.65 -10.40
C LYS A 141 -0.04 -5.59 -9.20
N GLY A 142 -0.18 -6.74 -8.51
CA GLY A 142 -1.02 -6.82 -7.32
C GLY A 142 -0.54 -5.94 -6.18
N PHE A 143 0.78 -5.77 -6.03
CA PHE A 143 1.36 -4.87 -5.04
C PHE A 143 0.88 -3.41 -5.23
N TYR A 144 0.80 -2.93 -6.48
CA TYR A 144 0.25 -1.60 -6.77
C TYR A 144 -1.24 -1.51 -6.44
N VAL A 145 -2.01 -2.54 -6.77
CA VAL A 145 -3.46 -2.57 -6.45
C VAL A 145 -3.67 -2.56 -4.93
N ASP A 146 -2.90 -3.35 -4.17
CA ASP A 146 -2.98 -3.35 -2.71
C ASP A 146 -2.72 -1.95 -2.13
N ALA A 147 -1.77 -1.22 -2.72
CA ALA A 147 -1.44 0.14 -2.31
C ALA A 147 -2.58 1.14 -2.62
N ILE A 148 -3.23 1.01 -3.78
CA ILE A 148 -4.35 1.87 -4.18
C ILE A 148 -5.55 1.62 -3.24
N ARG A 149 -5.86 0.37 -2.93
CA ARG A 149 -7.01 0.02 -2.09
C ARG A 149 -6.94 0.49 -0.64
N VAL A 150 -5.78 0.93 -0.17
CA VAL A 150 -5.68 1.66 1.11
C VAL A 150 -6.52 2.93 1.11
N ILE A 151 -6.69 3.55 -0.06
CA ILE A 151 -7.48 4.81 -0.17
C ILE A 151 -8.97 4.54 -0.05
N ASP A 152 -9.41 3.31 -0.34
CA ASP A 152 -10.82 2.89 -0.20
C ASP A 152 -11.21 2.58 1.26
N PHE A 153 -10.19 2.38 2.14
CA PHE A 153 -10.39 2.14 3.57
C PHE A 153 -10.71 3.43 4.33
#